data_9d294b865d587e5270bf2d96fae882dd
#
_entry.id   9d294b865d587e5270bf2d96fae882dd
#
_cell.length_a   1.000
_cell.length_b   1.000
_cell.length_c   1.000
_cell.angle_alpha   90.00
_cell.angle_beta   90.00
_cell.angle_gamma   90.00
#
_symmetry.space_group_name_H-M   'P 1'
#
loop_
_entity.id
_entity.type
_entity.pdbx_description
1 polymer ?
#
loop_
_entity_poly.entity_id
_entity_poly.type
_entity_poly.pdbx_seq_one_letter_code
_entity_poly.pdbx_strand_id
1 'polypeptide(L)'
;MKKSTIQYILALIACFVVGCGIALGLNAYDRHSERITPISGGQTVDFSAYGFTLTVPDDFSLNDYTTNNAAEGGNALFAGCVYGSLGELYLFCYANESGDSLRQHREQDVVTYYMNAGATDVRLRTLGGRRFICYRATVDREDGVETWDTYETWDGDIQLTFETSMSPGDVLPILATIAFTPIAQEN
;
A
#
# COMPACT_ATOMS: atom_id res chain seq x y z
N MET A 1 -42.88 30.59 -19.97
CA MET A 1 -42.58 29.53 -18.97
C MET A 1 -43.39 29.78 -17.71
N LYS A 2 -44.11 28.76 -17.19
CA LYS A 2 -44.85 28.88 -15.95
C LYS A 2 -43.91 29.09 -14.75
N LYS A 3 -44.29 29.94 -13.81
CA LYS A 3 -43.49 30.27 -12.61
C LYS A 3 -43.01 29.03 -11.85
N SER A 4 -43.79 27.95 -11.85
CA SER A 4 -43.45 26.64 -11.26
C SER A 4 -42.28 25.95 -11.98
N THR A 5 -42.18 26.04 -13.30
CA THR A 5 -41.09 25.39 -14.06
C THR A 5 -39.73 26.01 -13.74
N ILE A 6 -39.69 27.34 -13.55
CA ILE A 6 -38.47 28.06 -13.17
C ILE A 6 -38.01 27.64 -11.77
N GLN A 7 -38.97 27.47 -10.82
CA GLN A 7 -38.65 27.03 -9.45
C GLN A 7 -38.09 25.59 -9.43
N TYR A 8 -38.62 24.67 -10.23
CA TYR A 8 -38.10 23.32 -10.38
C TYR A 8 -36.68 23.27 -10.93
N ILE A 9 -36.41 24.09 -11.97
CA ILE A 9 -35.07 24.17 -12.56
C ILE A 9 -34.05 24.72 -11.54
N LEU A 10 -34.42 25.77 -10.80
CA LEU A 10 -33.56 26.34 -9.76
C LEU A 10 -33.30 25.36 -8.63
N ALA A 11 -34.29 24.57 -8.21
CA ALA A 11 -34.12 23.52 -7.20
C ALA A 11 -33.19 22.40 -7.66
N LEU A 12 -33.32 21.97 -8.95
CA LEU A 12 -32.41 20.97 -9.53
C LEU A 12 -30.98 21.47 -9.62
N ILE A 13 -30.76 22.72 -10.03
CA ILE A 13 -29.43 23.32 -10.09
C ILE A 13 -28.84 23.41 -8.65
N ALA A 14 -29.62 23.83 -7.68
CA ALA A 14 -29.16 23.89 -6.28
C ALA A 14 -28.75 22.52 -5.73
N CYS A 15 -29.57 21.48 -5.99
CA CYS A 15 -29.24 20.10 -5.60
C CYS A 15 -27.96 19.60 -6.29
N PHE A 16 -27.78 19.91 -7.57
CA PHE A 16 -26.58 19.54 -8.31
C PHE A 16 -25.32 20.23 -7.77
N VAL A 17 -25.39 21.54 -7.50
CA VAL A 17 -24.27 22.32 -6.94
C VAL A 17 -23.91 21.84 -5.54
N VAL A 18 -24.91 21.55 -4.69
CA VAL A 18 -24.68 20.99 -3.34
C VAL A 18 -24.09 19.59 -3.44
N GLY A 19 -24.61 18.73 -4.31
CA GLY A 19 -24.08 17.36 -4.52
C GLY A 19 -22.65 17.36 -5.02
N CYS A 20 -22.32 18.22 -6.00
CA CYS A 20 -20.94 18.41 -6.49
C CYS A 20 -20.02 19.00 -5.41
N GLY A 21 -20.51 19.95 -4.61
CA GLY A 21 -19.75 20.55 -3.50
C GLY A 21 -19.41 19.54 -2.42
N ILE A 22 -20.36 18.67 -2.07
CA ILE A 22 -20.14 17.58 -1.10
C ILE A 22 -19.13 16.57 -1.67
N ALA A 23 -19.28 16.14 -2.92
CA ALA A 23 -18.37 15.19 -3.55
C ALA A 23 -16.93 15.74 -3.66
N LEU A 24 -16.77 17.02 -4.03
CA LEU A 24 -15.47 17.69 -4.07
C LEU A 24 -14.89 17.88 -2.65
N GLY A 25 -15.74 18.20 -1.67
CA GLY A 25 -15.33 18.33 -0.26
C GLY A 25 -14.87 17.02 0.34
N LEU A 26 -15.57 15.91 0.10
CA LEU A 26 -15.17 14.58 0.53
C LEU A 26 -13.87 14.14 -0.13
N ASN A 27 -13.72 14.36 -1.44
CA ASN A 27 -12.49 14.03 -2.18
C ASN A 27 -11.28 14.89 -1.72
N ALA A 28 -11.50 16.16 -1.36
CA ALA A 28 -10.47 17.02 -0.78
C ALA A 28 -10.14 16.61 0.66
N TYR A 29 -11.14 16.19 1.45
CA TYR A 29 -10.95 15.69 2.82
C TYR A 29 -10.15 14.37 2.81
N ASP A 30 -10.50 13.42 1.94
CA ASP A 30 -9.75 12.17 1.79
C ASP A 30 -8.29 12.43 1.38
N ARG A 31 -8.05 13.33 0.42
CA ARG A 31 -6.68 13.72 0.03
C ARG A 31 -5.90 14.41 1.15
N HIS A 32 -6.57 15.10 2.05
CA HIS A 32 -5.93 15.84 3.14
C HIS A 32 -5.69 14.96 4.37
N SER A 33 -6.58 13.99 4.62
CA SER A 33 -6.43 13.00 5.69
C SER A 33 -5.37 11.93 5.37
N GLU A 34 -4.94 11.81 4.11
CA GLU A 34 -3.94 10.85 3.64
C GLU A 34 -2.48 11.34 3.66
N ARG A 35 -2.19 12.52 4.22
CA ARG A 35 -0.80 12.94 4.43
C ARG A 35 -0.18 12.10 5.55
N ILE A 36 0.39 10.99 5.16
CA ILE A 36 1.19 10.14 6.04
C ILE A 36 2.51 10.88 6.28
N THR A 37 2.76 11.22 7.54
CA THR A 37 4.04 11.80 7.94
C THR A 37 5.01 10.64 8.20
N PRO A 38 6.16 10.57 7.49
CA PRO A 38 7.19 9.58 7.78
C PRO A 38 7.64 9.66 9.23
N ILE A 39 8.11 8.55 9.81
CA ILE A 39 8.73 8.58 11.14
C ILE A 39 9.92 9.53 11.13
N SER A 40 10.12 10.22 12.25
CA SER A 40 11.28 11.10 12.46
C SER A 40 12.33 10.35 13.29
N GLY A 41 13.50 10.13 12.73
CA GLY A 41 14.55 9.32 13.35
C GLY A 41 14.38 7.83 13.03
N GLY A 42 15.22 7.00 13.64
CA GLY A 42 15.27 5.57 13.37
C GLY A 42 16.50 5.16 12.54
N GLN A 43 16.65 3.86 12.36
CA GLN A 43 17.73 3.27 11.58
C GLN A 43 17.27 2.96 10.15
N THR A 44 18.15 3.19 9.19
CA THR A 44 17.87 2.82 7.79
C THR A 44 18.34 1.39 7.56
N VAL A 45 17.41 0.53 7.12
CA VAL A 45 17.71 -0.82 6.65
C VAL A 45 17.93 -0.75 5.14
N ASP A 46 19.05 -1.29 4.69
CA ASP A 46 19.49 -1.26 3.30
C ASP A 46 19.02 -2.50 2.54
N PHE A 47 18.12 -2.29 1.61
CA PHE A 47 17.65 -3.27 0.63
C PHE A 47 18.00 -2.84 -0.80
N SER A 48 19.11 -2.12 -0.99
CA SER A 48 19.51 -1.57 -2.29
C SER A 48 19.73 -2.65 -3.36
N ALA A 49 20.10 -3.87 -2.95
CA ALA A 49 20.15 -5.03 -3.86
C ALA A 49 18.77 -5.35 -4.49
N TYR A 50 17.68 -4.91 -3.84
CA TYR A 50 16.29 -5.07 -4.30
C TYR A 50 15.66 -3.73 -4.69
N GLY A 51 16.47 -2.68 -4.83
CA GLY A 51 16.06 -1.37 -5.33
C GLY A 51 15.36 -0.47 -4.33
N PHE A 52 15.52 -0.65 -3.03
CA PHE A 52 14.95 0.25 -2.03
C PHE A 52 15.73 0.29 -0.71
N THR A 53 15.43 1.29 0.11
CA THR A 53 15.78 1.37 1.53
C THR A 53 14.53 1.67 2.34
N LEU A 54 14.55 1.31 3.63
CA LEU A 54 13.44 1.53 4.56
C LEU A 54 13.99 2.06 5.89
N THR A 55 13.40 3.12 6.45
CA THR A 55 13.73 3.56 7.81
C THR A 55 12.72 2.97 8.79
N VAL A 56 13.23 2.33 9.83
CA VAL A 56 12.43 1.72 10.90
C VAL A 56 12.84 2.33 12.25
N PRO A 57 12.01 2.24 13.31
CA PRO A 57 12.41 2.67 14.66
C PRO A 57 13.73 2.02 15.11
N ASP A 58 14.47 2.70 16.01
CA ASP A 58 15.81 2.26 16.45
C ASP A 58 15.82 0.91 17.17
N ASP A 59 14.69 0.52 17.75
CA ASP A 59 14.52 -0.76 18.47
C ASP A 59 14.14 -1.93 17.56
N PHE A 60 13.99 -1.68 16.24
CA PHE A 60 13.68 -2.73 15.28
C PHE A 60 14.95 -3.49 14.87
N SER A 61 14.77 -4.79 14.66
CA SER A 61 15.80 -5.70 14.15
C SER A 61 15.32 -6.38 12.87
N LEU A 62 16.25 -6.70 11.97
CA LEU A 62 15.97 -7.44 10.74
C LEU A 62 16.28 -8.93 10.96
N ASN A 63 15.36 -9.79 10.57
CA ASN A 63 15.58 -11.22 10.41
C ASN A 63 15.38 -11.61 8.94
N ASP A 64 16.39 -12.21 8.33
CA ASP A 64 16.39 -12.66 6.95
C ASP A 64 15.97 -14.13 6.88
N TYR A 65 14.86 -14.40 6.22
CA TYR A 65 14.30 -15.75 6.02
C TYR A 65 14.46 -16.25 4.58
N THR A 66 15.21 -15.58 3.73
CA THR A 66 15.31 -15.89 2.29
C THR A 66 15.67 -17.37 2.06
N THR A 67 16.65 -17.88 2.79
CA THR A 67 17.07 -19.28 2.69
C THR A 67 15.96 -20.24 3.12
N ASN A 68 15.25 -19.93 4.21
CA ASN A 68 14.16 -20.77 4.71
C ASN A 68 12.97 -20.74 3.74
N ASN A 69 12.61 -19.57 3.21
CA ASN A 69 11.57 -19.41 2.20
C ASN A 69 11.86 -20.28 0.98
N ALA A 70 13.09 -20.26 0.45
CA ALA A 70 13.48 -21.09 -0.67
C ALA A 70 13.42 -22.60 -0.34
N ALA A 71 13.80 -23.01 0.88
CA ALA A 71 13.74 -24.40 1.34
C ALA A 71 12.31 -24.93 1.44
N GLU A 72 11.33 -24.04 1.74
CA GLU A 72 9.91 -24.36 1.81
C GLU A 72 9.19 -24.25 0.45
N GLY A 73 9.93 -24.01 -0.62
CA GLY A 73 9.40 -23.90 -1.99
C GLY A 73 8.90 -22.50 -2.37
N GLY A 74 9.22 -21.49 -1.56
CA GLY A 74 8.96 -20.09 -1.89
C GLY A 74 9.90 -19.58 -2.99
N ASN A 75 9.46 -18.59 -3.74
CA ASN A 75 10.18 -18.01 -4.89
C ASN A 75 10.58 -16.54 -4.67
N ALA A 76 10.54 -16.06 -3.44
CA ALA A 76 10.98 -14.71 -3.13
C ALA A 76 12.49 -14.55 -3.37
N LEU A 77 12.88 -13.49 -4.03
CA LEU A 77 14.28 -13.05 -4.15
C LEU A 77 14.83 -12.64 -2.79
N PHE A 78 13.97 -12.08 -1.95
CA PHE A 78 14.21 -11.77 -0.55
C PHE A 78 12.94 -12.03 0.25
N ALA A 79 13.08 -12.64 1.42
CA ALA A 79 12.03 -12.80 2.42
C ALA A 79 12.61 -12.46 3.80
N GLY A 80 12.01 -11.52 4.50
CA GLY A 80 12.50 -11.12 5.82
C GLY A 80 11.42 -10.47 6.68
N CYS A 81 11.76 -10.17 7.91
CA CYS A 81 10.91 -9.46 8.86
C CYS A 81 11.72 -8.42 9.61
N VAL A 82 11.23 -7.19 9.65
CA VAL A 82 11.68 -6.21 10.64
C VAL A 82 10.69 -6.21 11.80
N TYR A 83 11.20 -6.30 13.03
CA TYR A 83 10.38 -6.45 14.23
C TYR A 83 10.92 -5.62 15.38
N GLY A 84 10.03 -5.13 16.21
CA GLY A 84 10.35 -4.29 17.38
C GLY A 84 9.15 -4.09 18.29
N SER A 85 9.19 -3.02 19.08
CA SER A 85 8.15 -2.74 20.09
C SER A 85 6.76 -2.50 19.50
N LEU A 86 6.66 -2.05 18.23
CA LEU A 86 5.39 -1.79 17.55
C LEU A 86 4.80 -3.05 16.88
N GLY A 87 5.57 -4.13 16.76
CA GLY A 87 5.14 -5.36 16.10
C GLY A 87 6.09 -5.82 15.01
N GLU A 88 5.57 -6.51 14.03
CA GLU A 88 6.29 -7.17 12.96
C GLU A 88 5.84 -6.65 11.59
N LEU A 89 6.79 -6.42 10.70
CA LEU A 89 6.58 -6.09 9.30
C LEU A 89 7.36 -7.10 8.45
N TYR A 90 6.64 -8.00 7.81
CA TYR A 90 7.20 -8.95 6.87
C TYR A 90 7.40 -8.29 5.51
N LEU A 91 8.52 -8.58 4.87
CA LEU A 91 8.93 -8.03 3.59
C LEU A 91 9.23 -9.16 2.63
N PHE A 92 8.63 -9.08 1.46
CA PHE A 92 8.92 -10.01 0.37
C PHE A 92 9.25 -9.23 -0.89
N CYS A 93 10.29 -9.67 -1.59
CA CYS A 93 10.66 -9.17 -2.91
C CYS A 93 10.57 -10.33 -3.90
N TYR A 94 9.82 -10.15 -4.97
CA TYR A 94 9.66 -11.14 -6.03
C TYR A 94 10.11 -10.56 -7.36
N ALA A 95 10.46 -11.45 -8.31
CA ALA A 95 10.57 -11.05 -9.68
C ALA A 95 9.18 -10.68 -10.24
N ASN A 96 9.08 -9.54 -10.90
CA ASN A 96 7.88 -9.15 -11.61
C ASN A 96 7.99 -9.60 -13.08
N GLU A 97 7.47 -10.79 -13.37
CA GLU A 97 7.55 -11.40 -14.69
C GLU A 97 6.81 -10.60 -15.78
N SER A 98 5.85 -9.78 -15.41
CA SER A 98 5.10 -8.94 -16.37
C SER A 98 5.92 -7.77 -16.89
N GLY A 99 6.92 -7.30 -16.12
CA GLY A 99 7.75 -6.16 -16.44
C GLY A 99 6.99 -4.83 -16.49
N ASP A 100 5.72 -4.81 -16.06
CA ASP A 100 4.89 -3.61 -16.02
C ASP A 100 5.01 -2.85 -14.70
N SER A 101 4.23 -1.78 -14.54
CA SER A 101 4.19 -0.99 -13.32
C SER A 101 2.76 -0.79 -12.85
N LEU A 102 2.53 -0.84 -11.55
CA LEU A 102 1.23 -0.53 -10.94
C LEU A 102 0.67 0.83 -11.41
N ARG A 103 1.54 1.77 -11.80
CA ARG A 103 1.13 3.09 -12.33
C ARG A 103 0.42 3.00 -13.67
N GLN A 104 0.64 1.94 -14.46
CA GLN A 104 0.03 1.75 -15.78
C GLN A 104 -1.41 1.23 -15.69
N HIS A 105 -1.81 0.71 -14.53
CA HIS A 105 -3.12 0.15 -14.30
C HIS A 105 -4.11 1.19 -13.79
N ARG A 106 -5.37 1.09 -14.24
CA ARG A 106 -6.44 1.92 -13.68
C ARG A 106 -6.77 1.46 -12.27
N GLU A 107 -6.98 2.41 -11.38
CA GLU A 107 -7.32 2.12 -9.99
C GLU A 107 -8.50 1.16 -9.84
N GLN A 108 -9.57 1.40 -10.58
CA GLN A 108 -10.79 0.60 -10.51
C GLN A 108 -10.54 -0.86 -10.92
N ASP A 109 -9.68 -1.10 -11.93
CA ASP A 109 -9.38 -2.44 -12.41
C ASP A 109 -8.57 -3.22 -11.36
N VAL A 110 -7.58 -2.55 -10.75
CA VAL A 110 -6.76 -3.11 -9.66
C VAL A 110 -7.63 -3.43 -8.45
N VAL A 111 -8.41 -2.46 -7.96
CA VAL A 111 -9.30 -2.64 -6.82
C VAL A 111 -10.27 -3.80 -7.05
N THR A 112 -10.88 -3.85 -8.23
CA THR A 112 -11.82 -4.93 -8.59
C THR A 112 -11.15 -6.29 -8.58
N TYR A 113 -9.92 -6.40 -9.11
CA TYR A 113 -9.16 -7.64 -9.13
C TYR A 113 -8.93 -8.18 -7.71
N TYR A 114 -8.40 -7.35 -6.80
CA TYR A 114 -8.11 -7.77 -5.42
C TYR A 114 -9.39 -8.09 -4.62
N MET A 115 -10.47 -7.32 -4.80
CA MET A 115 -11.76 -7.61 -4.18
C MET A 115 -12.32 -8.96 -4.65
N ASN A 116 -12.20 -9.28 -5.95
CA ASN A 116 -12.62 -10.57 -6.49
C ASN A 116 -11.75 -11.73 -5.99
N ALA A 117 -10.50 -11.46 -5.62
CA ALA A 117 -9.61 -12.42 -4.98
C ALA A 117 -9.88 -12.61 -3.47
N GLY A 118 -10.89 -11.91 -2.90
CA GLY A 118 -11.28 -12.05 -1.50
C GLY A 118 -10.65 -11.02 -0.56
N ALA A 119 -9.85 -10.08 -1.07
CA ALA A 119 -9.30 -9.00 -0.26
C ALA A 119 -10.40 -8.00 0.17
N THR A 120 -10.25 -7.44 1.35
CA THR A 120 -11.12 -6.39 1.89
C THR A 120 -10.37 -5.08 2.08
N ASP A 121 -11.07 -3.96 2.27
CA ASP A 121 -10.48 -2.63 2.48
C ASP A 121 -9.48 -2.19 1.40
N VAL A 122 -9.72 -2.63 0.16
CA VAL A 122 -8.80 -2.42 -0.98
C VAL A 122 -8.78 -0.95 -1.40
N ARG A 123 -7.58 -0.37 -1.42
CA ARG A 123 -7.36 1.04 -1.82
C ARG A 123 -5.95 1.25 -2.35
N LEU A 124 -5.74 2.32 -3.12
CA LEU A 124 -4.43 2.73 -3.54
C LEU A 124 -3.92 3.90 -2.70
N ARG A 125 -2.63 3.87 -2.36
CA ARG A 125 -1.92 4.93 -1.63
C ARG A 125 -0.59 5.23 -2.30
N THR A 126 -0.06 6.42 -2.04
CA THR A 126 1.31 6.77 -2.42
C THR A 126 2.19 6.75 -1.18
N LEU A 127 3.17 5.87 -1.15
CA LEU A 127 4.16 5.70 -0.08
C LEU A 127 5.55 5.82 -0.67
N GLY A 128 6.44 6.61 -0.08
CA GLY A 128 7.78 6.84 -0.61
C GLY A 128 7.82 7.33 -2.07
N GLY A 129 6.78 8.06 -2.51
CA GLY A 129 6.66 8.53 -3.89
C GLY A 129 6.21 7.46 -4.90
N ARG A 130 5.95 6.22 -4.48
CA ARG A 130 5.48 5.11 -5.33
C ARG A 130 4.04 4.73 -4.97
N ARG A 131 3.27 4.27 -5.97
CA ARG A 131 1.90 3.83 -5.79
C ARG A 131 1.88 2.41 -5.21
N PHE A 132 1.07 2.20 -4.18
CA PHE A 132 0.83 0.92 -3.52
C PHE A 132 -0.65 0.57 -3.60
N ILE A 133 -0.94 -0.71 -3.77
CA ILE A 133 -2.22 -1.30 -3.41
C ILE A 133 -2.15 -1.70 -1.93
N CYS A 134 -3.14 -1.29 -1.16
CA CYS A 134 -3.26 -1.60 0.26
C CYS A 134 -4.57 -2.37 0.44
N TYR A 135 -4.51 -3.51 1.10
CA TYR A 135 -5.68 -4.34 1.31
C TYR A 135 -5.53 -5.16 2.58
N ARG A 136 -6.63 -5.71 3.04
CA ARG A 136 -6.67 -6.65 4.15
C ARG A 136 -6.93 -8.04 3.63
N ALA A 137 -6.04 -8.97 3.97
CA ALA A 137 -6.17 -10.39 3.70
C ALA A 137 -6.52 -11.14 4.99
N THR A 138 -7.32 -12.18 4.85
CA THR A 138 -7.69 -13.08 5.93
C THR A 138 -7.08 -14.44 5.63
N VAL A 139 -6.30 -14.97 6.58
CA VAL A 139 -5.66 -16.26 6.47
C VAL A 139 -6.23 -17.19 7.54
N ASP A 140 -6.77 -18.32 7.12
CA ASP A 140 -7.22 -19.37 8.02
C ASP A 140 -6.00 -20.15 8.51
N ARG A 141 -5.80 -20.22 9.83
CA ARG A 141 -4.76 -21.02 10.49
C ARG A 141 -5.39 -22.06 11.39
N GLU A 142 -4.62 -23.06 11.80
CA GLU A 142 -5.08 -24.15 12.70
C GLU A 142 -5.63 -23.62 14.03
N ASP A 143 -5.13 -22.49 14.51
CA ASP A 143 -5.48 -21.85 15.77
C ASP A 143 -6.50 -20.70 15.62
N GLY A 144 -6.97 -20.41 14.41
CA GLY A 144 -7.99 -19.39 14.14
C GLY A 144 -7.78 -18.62 12.84
N VAL A 145 -8.59 -17.57 12.71
CA VAL A 145 -8.56 -16.66 11.56
C VAL A 145 -7.66 -15.48 11.91
N GLU A 146 -6.61 -15.28 11.13
CA GLU A 146 -5.70 -14.15 11.27
C GLU A 146 -5.92 -13.15 10.13
N THR A 147 -5.88 -11.86 10.46
CA THR A 147 -6.06 -10.79 9.49
C THR A 147 -4.79 -9.95 9.38
N TRP A 148 -4.31 -9.80 8.17
CA TRP A 148 -3.09 -9.05 7.85
C TRP A 148 -3.40 -7.87 6.94
N ASP A 149 -2.81 -6.72 7.24
CA ASP A 149 -2.77 -5.59 6.33
C ASP A 149 -1.58 -5.76 5.38
N THR A 150 -1.87 -5.75 4.08
CA THR A 150 -0.89 -5.97 3.02
C THR A 150 -0.73 -4.71 2.18
N TYR A 151 0.51 -4.39 1.86
CA TYR A 151 0.92 -3.24 1.04
C TYR A 151 1.80 -3.75 -0.09
N GLU A 152 1.34 -3.61 -1.32
CA GLU A 152 1.99 -4.22 -2.47
C GLU A 152 2.25 -3.19 -3.57
N THR A 153 3.41 -3.28 -4.21
CA THR A 153 3.76 -2.46 -5.37
C THR A 153 4.65 -3.25 -6.32
N TRP A 154 4.58 -2.93 -7.60
CA TRP A 154 5.49 -3.46 -8.60
C TRP A 154 5.88 -2.37 -9.59
N ASP A 155 7.10 -2.45 -10.12
CA ASP A 155 7.64 -1.52 -11.10
C ASP A 155 8.84 -2.16 -11.82
N GLY A 156 8.72 -2.37 -13.12
CA GLY A 156 9.72 -3.09 -13.90
C GLY A 156 9.87 -4.55 -13.42
N ASP A 157 11.07 -4.95 -13.08
CA ASP A 157 11.40 -6.35 -12.80
C ASP A 157 11.10 -6.78 -11.34
N ILE A 158 10.65 -5.87 -10.48
CA ILE A 158 10.50 -6.11 -9.04
C ILE A 158 9.07 -5.86 -8.56
N GLN A 159 8.57 -6.80 -7.78
CA GLN A 159 7.38 -6.69 -6.96
C GLN A 159 7.77 -6.73 -5.48
N LEU A 160 7.24 -5.80 -4.69
CA LEU A 160 7.42 -5.72 -3.24
C LEU A 160 6.08 -5.94 -2.55
N THR A 161 6.09 -6.79 -1.54
CA THR A 161 4.95 -7.04 -0.66
C THR A 161 5.37 -6.85 0.79
N PHE A 162 4.59 -6.09 1.53
CA PHE A 162 4.76 -5.87 2.97
C PHE A 162 3.49 -6.35 3.66
N GLU A 163 3.65 -7.20 4.68
CA GLU A 163 2.53 -7.77 5.43
C GLU A 163 2.74 -7.52 6.93
N THR A 164 1.67 -7.12 7.63
CA THR A 164 1.78 -6.80 9.04
C THR A 164 0.44 -6.92 9.78
N SER A 165 0.53 -7.22 11.07
CA SER A 165 -0.58 -7.09 12.04
C SER A 165 -0.53 -5.76 12.79
N MET A 166 0.48 -4.91 12.56
CA MET A 166 0.59 -3.57 13.16
C MET A 166 -0.59 -2.70 12.74
N SER A 167 -0.96 -1.74 13.59
CA SER A 167 -1.99 -0.78 13.21
C SER A 167 -1.55 0.07 11.99
N PRO A 168 -2.46 0.53 11.13
CA PRO A 168 -2.12 1.45 10.04
C PRO A 168 -1.45 2.74 10.54
N GLY A 169 -1.75 3.19 11.76
CA GLY A 169 -1.12 4.36 12.39
C GLY A 169 0.37 4.17 12.66
N ASP A 170 0.80 2.95 12.88
CA ASP A 170 2.20 2.61 13.17
C ASP A 170 2.97 2.24 11.90
N VAL A 171 2.37 1.43 11.02
CA VAL A 171 3.07 0.93 9.83
C VAL A 171 3.18 1.97 8.71
N LEU A 172 2.15 2.78 8.45
CA LEU A 172 2.18 3.73 7.35
C LEU A 172 3.28 4.79 7.47
N PRO A 173 3.60 5.35 8.67
CA PRO A 173 4.76 6.22 8.84
C PRO A 173 6.09 5.56 8.51
N ILE A 174 6.24 4.25 8.79
CA ILE A 174 7.41 3.46 8.41
C ILE A 174 7.48 3.31 6.90
N LEU A 175 6.40 2.83 6.27
CA LEU A 175 6.34 2.63 4.82
C LEU A 175 6.49 3.95 4.03
N ALA A 176 6.10 5.07 4.61
CA ALA A 176 6.32 6.39 3.98
C ALA A 176 7.80 6.81 3.90
N THR A 177 8.70 6.12 4.62
CA THR A 177 10.15 6.33 4.53
C THR A 177 10.81 5.58 3.38
N ILE A 178 10.10 4.70 2.68
CA ILE A 178 10.67 3.92 1.58
C ILE A 178 11.28 4.87 0.54
N ALA A 179 12.57 4.66 0.26
CA ALA A 179 13.26 5.34 -0.81
C ALA A 179 13.67 4.32 -1.88
N PHE A 180 13.19 4.52 -3.10
CA PHE A 180 13.47 3.63 -4.22
C PHE A 180 14.72 4.08 -4.95
N THR A 181 15.62 3.13 -5.16
CA THR A 181 16.85 3.33 -5.92
C THR A 181 16.85 2.47 -7.17
N PRO A 182 17.47 2.91 -8.29
CA PRO A 182 17.64 2.02 -9.43
C PRO A 182 18.47 0.80 -9.01
N ILE A 183 18.03 -0.39 -9.41
CA ILE A 183 18.84 -1.60 -9.24
C ILE A 183 20.04 -1.45 -10.16
N ALA A 184 21.26 -1.56 -9.62
CA ALA A 184 22.47 -1.56 -10.43
C ALA A 184 22.41 -2.80 -11.35
N GLN A 185 22.27 -2.57 -12.65
CA GLN A 185 22.44 -3.66 -13.61
C GLN A 185 23.91 -4.07 -13.57
N GLU A 186 24.20 -5.27 -13.11
CA GLU A 186 25.51 -5.87 -13.30
C GLU A 186 25.74 -6.05 -14.81
N ASN A 187 26.73 -5.32 -15.34
CA ASN A 187 27.20 -5.42 -16.73
C ASN A 187 28.06 -6.67 -16.92
#